data_04b34d32fa1cda2613dae15b48ddf1ee
#
_entry.id   04b34d32fa1cda2613dae15b48ddf1ee
#
_cell.length_a   1.000
_cell.length_b   1.000
_cell.length_c   1.000
_cell.angle_alpha   90.00
_cell.angle_beta   90.00
_cell.angle_gamma   90.00
#
_symmetry.space_group_name_H-M   'P 1'
#
loop_
_entity.id
_entity.type
_entity.pdbx_description
1 polymer ?
#
loop_
_entity_poly.entity_id
_entity_poly.type
_entity_poly.pdbx_seq_one_letter_code
_entity_poly.pdbx_strand_id
1 'polypeptide(L)'
;MIKRGRSPLDYEYGRHFPGEAGKYRQKDLEKSYMTERNIQGLSEKVFLRLEAPSEEEHVSDQMRIRQGLEEKGYRDIRFSLAALRTLYPLCREAGWEITVTLVHEEQGILITAVEAGDRTREHYGLAVDYGSTTILMQIVDMNTGEVLAEESETNGQAAYGADILTRITYGMEKPEHKRELHQATVETFHRLLEKLTEKTGIQTGACPVMVISGNTTMVHFFLELDAWTVFSSPYAPVTTEPGFFRGRELGLNFAGEVFFMPGISNYVGGDIVSGLLLMDFYRKDEIGLFFDIGTNGELVIGNREWLLAGAGAAGPALEGDISRYGIRAREGAIDTVRIEDGKLSFTTIGGMKPVGICGSGIIDLLAEMRLNGWTDIAGNLDPQASERIVYFEDEGEYGAVYATAEESGIGEPLYFSQTDIKQYIDTKAAAHTMLDCLLESAGCTEEDIGHYYLSGAFCAHGNLESAITVGIFPDVPLERYTALRNSSLDGARTLLLDRNRMEDIRYLRENVFSVQFASMPDFLIRMQAAKFIPHTDMEKYPTVKRKLEEKDRKHM
;
A
#
# COMPACT_ATOMS: atom_id res chain seq x y z
N MET A 1 27.12 20.45 21.39
CA MET A 1 25.66 20.67 21.29
C MET A 1 25.35 20.97 19.82
N ILE A 2 25.08 19.94 19.03
CA ILE A 2 24.71 20.05 17.62
C ILE A 2 23.20 19.93 17.60
N LYS A 3 22.52 20.99 17.17
CA LYS A 3 21.06 20.98 16.97
C LYS A 3 20.73 19.96 15.89
N ARG A 4 20.03 18.88 16.24
CA ARG A 4 19.42 17.94 15.30
C ARG A 4 18.44 18.72 14.44
N GLY A 5 18.73 18.87 13.13
CA GLY A 5 17.76 19.31 12.14
C GLY A 5 16.65 18.26 12.05
N ARG A 6 15.40 18.70 12.13
CA ARG A 6 14.22 17.84 11.91
C ARG A 6 14.20 17.42 10.44
N SER A 7 13.98 16.14 10.19
CA SER A 7 13.72 15.59 8.86
C SER A 7 12.46 16.23 8.25
N PRO A 8 12.39 16.47 6.94
CA PRO A 8 11.19 16.95 6.26
C PRO A 8 9.97 16.03 6.45
N LEU A 9 10.15 14.81 6.94
CA LEU A 9 9.09 13.83 7.24
C LEU A 9 8.55 13.92 8.68
N ASP A 10 9.13 14.78 9.55
CA ASP A 10 8.62 15.07 10.90
C ASP A 10 7.43 16.07 10.90
N TYR A 11 6.78 16.27 9.77
CA TYR A 11 5.49 16.92 9.77
C TYR A 11 4.51 16.01 10.51
N GLU A 12 4.03 16.49 11.64
CA GLU A 12 2.98 15.90 12.48
C GLU A 12 1.85 15.35 11.58
N TYR A 13 1.92 14.06 11.26
CA TYR A 13 0.82 13.27 10.73
C TYR A 13 -0.29 13.21 11.78
N GLY A 14 -0.98 14.31 12.02
CA GLY A 14 -1.90 14.35 13.13
C GLY A 14 -2.89 15.50 13.16
N ARG A 15 -2.90 16.37 12.17
CA ARG A 15 -3.87 17.47 12.18
C ARG A 15 -4.60 17.52 10.85
N HIS A 16 -5.77 16.95 10.78
CA HIS A 16 -6.94 17.34 9.99
C HIS A 16 -7.78 16.15 9.52
N PHE A 17 -8.22 15.32 10.49
CA PHE A 17 -9.56 14.77 10.36
C PHE A 17 -10.43 15.60 11.31
N PRO A 18 -11.46 16.32 10.87
CA PRO A 18 -12.47 16.89 11.76
C PRO A 18 -13.33 15.72 12.25
N GLY A 19 -12.95 15.15 13.36
CA GLY A 19 -13.61 14.07 14.06
C GLY A 19 -12.60 13.25 14.85
N GLU A 20 -12.61 13.36 16.17
CA GLU A 20 -11.70 12.63 17.07
C GLU A 20 -11.80 11.09 16.91
N ALA A 21 -12.89 10.57 16.33
CA ALA A 21 -13.15 9.14 16.18
C ALA A 21 -12.18 8.43 15.21
N GLY A 22 -11.75 9.05 14.11
CA GLY A 22 -10.83 8.43 13.13
C GLY A 22 -9.39 8.32 13.63
N LYS A 23 -8.92 9.29 14.43
CA LYS A 23 -7.55 9.30 14.99
C LYS A 23 -7.31 8.23 16.06
N TYR A 24 -8.37 7.83 16.77
CA TYR A 24 -8.26 6.83 17.84
C TYR A 24 -8.12 5.40 17.28
N ARG A 25 -8.80 5.06 16.18
CA ARG A 25 -8.85 3.68 15.67
C ARG A 25 -7.58 3.21 14.96
N GLN A 26 -6.88 4.07 14.24
CA GLN A 26 -5.60 3.67 13.63
C GLN A 26 -4.53 3.41 14.69
N LYS A 27 -4.41 4.28 15.71
CA LYS A 27 -3.53 4.06 16.87
C LYS A 27 -3.95 2.85 17.71
N ASP A 28 -5.23 2.53 17.76
CA ASP A 28 -5.76 1.38 18.51
C ASP A 28 -5.54 0.08 17.73
N LEU A 29 -5.65 0.08 16.39
CA LEU A 29 -5.24 -1.05 15.55
C LEU A 29 -3.73 -1.28 15.68
N GLU A 30 -2.89 -0.27 15.48
CA GLU A 30 -1.43 -0.37 15.65
C GLU A 30 -1.05 -0.82 17.07
N LYS A 31 -1.69 -0.29 18.11
CA LYS A 31 -1.47 -0.72 19.51
C LYS A 31 -2.03 -2.11 19.79
N SER A 32 -3.21 -2.46 19.30
CA SER A 32 -3.81 -3.77 19.48
C SER A 32 -2.96 -4.89 18.89
N TYR A 33 -2.26 -4.61 17.77
CA TYR A 33 -1.38 -5.59 17.13
C TYR A 33 0.02 -5.66 17.74
N MET A 34 0.51 -4.59 18.40
CA MET A 34 1.90 -4.48 18.86
C MET A 34 2.10 -4.63 20.37
N THR A 35 1.07 -4.42 21.22
CA THR A 35 1.26 -4.25 22.68
C THR A 35 1.14 -5.51 23.54
N GLU A 36 0.72 -6.66 23.02
CA GLU A 36 0.54 -7.88 23.84
C GLU A 36 1.10 -9.18 23.24
N ARG A 37 1.82 -9.14 22.11
CA ARG A 37 2.32 -10.37 21.48
C ARG A 37 3.82 -10.56 21.73
N ASN A 38 4.19 -11.75 22.20
CA ASN A 38 5.55 -12.28 22.04
C ASN A 38 5.88 -12.25 20.54
N ILE A 39 6.80 -11.39 20.10
CA ILE A 39 7.24 -11.34 18.71
C ILE A 39 7.82 -12.69 18.34
N GLN A 40 7.24 -13.34 17.35
CA GLN A 40 7.71 -14.59 16.75
C GLN A 40 7.97 -14.35 15.27
N GLY A 41 9.00 -13.57 14.98
CA GLY A 41 9.32 -13.14 13.61
C GLY A 41 9.68 -14.28 12.68
N LEU A 42 9.67 -13.99 11.38
CA LEU A 42 10.20 -14.90 10.34
C LEU A 42 11.67 -15.23 10.55
N SER A 43 12.38 -14.38 11.29
CA SER A 43 13.76 -14.63 11.69
C SER A 43 13.91 -14.41 13.20
N GLU A 44 14.86 -15.11 13.79
CA GLU A 44 15.25 -14.92 15.19
C GLU A 44 16.74 -15.18 15.39
N LYS A 45 17.33 -14.58 16.41
CA LYS A 45 18.72 -14.83 16.84
C LYS A 45 18.74 -15.61 18.14
N VAL A 46 19.47 -16.73 18.17
CA VAL A 46 19.58 -17.62 19.32
C VAL A 46 21.01 -17.65 19.80
N PHE A 47 21.23 -17.24 21.05
CA PHE A 47 22.54 -17.37 21.70
C PHE A 47 22.73 -18.80 22.24
N LEU A 48 23.88 -19.40 21.91
CA LEU A 48 24.32 -20.72 22.34
C LEU A 48 25.64 -20.64 23.09
N ARG A 49 25.72 -21.41 24.17
CA ARG A 49 26.96 -21.75 24.86
C ARG A 49 27.16 -23.24 24.68
N LEU A 50 28.14 -23.61 23.89
CA LEU A 50 28.40 -24.99 23.53
C LEU A 50 29.72 -25.45 24.13
N GLU A 51 29.85 -26.74 24.38
CA GLU A 51 31.12 -27.31 24.82
C GLU A 51 32.10 -27.38 23.66
N ALA A 52 33.38 -27.08 23.93
CA ALA A 52 34.43 -27.21 22.93
C ALA A 52 34.66 -28.68 22.56
N PRO A 53 35.05 -28.96 21.30
CA PRO A 53 35.43 -30.32 20.90
C PRO A 53 36.61 -30.83 21.74
N SER A 54 36.59 -32.12 22.09
CA SER A 54 37.67 -32.83 22.79
C SER A 54 38.23 -33.96 21.93
N GLU A 55 39.35 -34.52 22.38
CA GLU A 55 39.94 -35.69 21.67
C GLU A 55 39.07 -36.95 21.78
N GLU A 56 38.11 -36.95 22.70
CA GLU A 56 37.19 -38.07 22.91
C GLU A 56 35.89 -37.94 22.12
N GLU A 57 35.58 -36.71 21.62
CA GLU A 57 34.33 -36.42 20.97
C GLU A 57 34.55 -35.79 19.58
N HIS A 58 34.29 -36.57 18.54
CA HIS A 58 34.50 -36.19 17.13
C HIS A 58 33.25 -35.65 16.44
N VAL A 59 32.43 -34.84 17.15
CA VAL A 59 31.24 -34.22 16.59
C VAL A 59 31.64 -32.99 15.78
N SER A 60 31.09 -32.85 14.57
CA SER A 60 31.37 -31.68 13.73
C SER A 60 30.78 -30.39 14.30
N ASP A 61 31.37 -29.25 13.96
CA ASP A 61 30.88 -27.94 14.38
C ASP A 61 29.38 -27.74 14.04
N GLN A 62 29.00 -28.12 12.84
CA GLN A 62 27.62 -28.11 12.36
C GLN A 62 26.69 -28.97 13.27
N MET A 63 27.10 -30.18 13.59
CA MET A 63 26.29 -31.08 14.40
C MET A 63 26.15 -30.55 15.84
N ARG A 64 27.24 -30.00 16.40
CA ARG A 64 27.27 -29.40 17.73
C ARG A 64 26.28 -28.23 17.85
N ILE A 65 26.28 -27.34 16.86
CA ILE A 65 25.30 -26.24 16.79
C ILE A 65 23.88 -26.76 16.67
N ARG A 66 23.67 -27.78 15.80
CA ARG A 66 22.35 -28.42 15.64
C ARG A 66 21.86 -29.00 16.95
N GLN A 67 22.66 -29.77 17.67
CA GLN A 67 22.32 -30.35 18.96
C GLN A 67 21.94 -29.28 19.98
N GLY A 68 22.72 -28.20 20.09
CA GLY A 68 22.41 -27.07 20.98
C GLY A 68 21.09 -26.36 20.64
N LEU A 69 20.72 -26.32 19.37
CA LEU A 69 19.40 -25.80 18.96
C LEU A 69 18.28 -26.81 19.23
N GLU A 70 18.52 -28.11 18.98
CA GLU A 70 17.55 -29.19 19.25
C GLU A 70 17.20 -29.31 20.73
N GLU A 71 18.16 -29.08 21.64
CA GLU A 71 17.94 -28.98 23.09
C GLU A 71 17.02 -27.81 23.46
N LYS A 72 17.06 -26.71 22.68
CA LYS A 72 16.15 -25.57 22.84
C LYS A 72 14.79 -25.76 22.13
N GLY A 73 14.57 -26.92 21.50
CA GLY A 73 13.29 -27.28 20.88
C GLY A 73 13.19 -27.03 19.38
N TYR A 74 14.24 -26.52 18.72
CA TYR A 74 14.24 -26.32 17.29
C TYR A 74 14.35 -27.67 16.54
N ARG A 75 13.71 -27.78 15.37
CA ARG A 75 13.69 -28.99 14.54
C ARG A 75 13.85 -28.61 13.06
N ASP A 76 14.10 -29.60 12.21
CA ASP A 76 14.22 -29.45 10.75
C ASP A 76 15.24 -28.38 10.32
N ILE A 77 16.43 -28.43 10.97
CA ILE A 77 17.47 -27.40 10.84
C ILE A 77 18.35 -27.69 9.62
N ARG A 78 18.48 -26.70 8.77
CA ARG A 78 19.38 -26.68 7.61
C ARG A 78 20.38 -25.54 7.76
N PHE A 79 21.52 -25.63 7.13
CA PHE A 79 22.55 -24.60 7.10
C PHE A 79 22.70 -24.05 5.70
N SER A 80 22.76 -22.73 5.58
CA SER A 80 23.21 -22.10 4.35
C SER A 80 24.71 -22.36 4.15
N LEU A 81 25.17 -22.38 2.88
CA LEU A 81 26.59 -22.51 2.59
C LEU A 81 27.40 -21.34 3.19
N ALA A 82 26.81 -20.14 3.25
CA ALA A 82 27.43 -18.97 3.86
C ALA A 82 27.70 -19.22 5.35
N ALA A 83 26.71 -19.70 6.11
CA ALA A 83 26.88 -20.05 7.52
C ALA A 83 27.94 -21.13 7.74
N LEU A 84 27.91 -22.21 6.93
CA LEU A 84 28.90 -23.28 7.05
C LEU A 84 30.35 -22.78 6.86
N ARG A 85 30.57 -21.86 5.93
CA ARG A 85 31.90 -21.29 5.64
C ARG A 85 32.46 -20.44 6.77
N THR A 86 31.63 -19.95 7.69
CA THR A 86 32.06 -19.09 8.81
C THR A 86 32.33 -19.87 10.09
N LEU A 87 31.90 -21.14 10.22
CA LEU A 87 32.03 -21.90 11.47
C LEU A 87 33.48 -21.99 11.97
N TYR A 88 34.42 -22.24 11.05
CA TYR A 88 35.84 -22.20 11.37
C TYR A 88 36.54 -20.98 10.75
N PRO A 89 37.30 -20.16 11.49
CA PRO A 89 37.73 -20.38 12.90
C PRO A 89 36.77 -19.80 13.95
N LEU A 90 35.65 -19.16 13.54
CA LEU A 90 34.77 -18.35 14.38
C LEU A 90 34.35 -19.03 15.70
N CYS A 91 33.84 -20.26 15.64
CA CYS A 91 33.37 -20.95 16.86
C CYS A 91 34.48 -21.14 17.89
N ARG A 92 35.72 -21.41 17.43
CA ARG A 92 36.87 -21.60 18.32
C ARG A 92 37.36 -20.29 18.93
N GLU A 93 37.48 -19.25 18.10
CA GLU A 93 37.87 -17.91 18.55
C GLU A 93 36.86 -17.30 19.51
N ALA A 94 35.57 -17.60 19.32
CA ALA A 94 34.48 -17.22 20.20
C ALA A 94 34.35 -18.07 21.47
N GLY A 95 35.24 -19.09 21.66
CA GLY A 95 35.12 -20.02 22.79
C GLY A 95 33.79 -20.75 22.86
N TRP A 96 33.15 -20.99 21.71
CA TRP A 96 31.83 -21.65 21.57
C TRP A 96 30.65 -20.86 22.19
N GLU A 97 30.86 -19.60 22.51
CA GLU A 97 29.79 -18.64 22.80
C GLU A 97 29.44 -17.93 21.49
N ILE A 98 28.34 -18.33 20.87
CA ILE A 98 27.95 -17.90 19.51
C ILE A 98 26.48 -17.53 19.45
N THR A 99 26.14 -16.63 18.55
CA THR A 99 24.76 -16.34 18.15
C THR A 99 24.48 -16.91 16.78
N VAL A 100 23.39 -17.65 16.66
CA VAL A 100 22.93 -18.27 15.41
C VAL A 100 21.71 -17.52 14.92
N THR A 101 21.72 -17.10 13.66
CA THR A 101 20.58 -16.46 13.02
C THR A 101 19.76 -17.49 12.26
N LEU A 102 18.49 -17.60 12.62
CA LEU A 102 17.51 -18.53 12.07
C LEU A 102 16.52 -17.78 11.18
N VAL A 103 16.17 -18.36 10.03
CA VAL A 103 15.03 -17.95 9.21
C VAL A 103 14.07 -19.13 9.13
N HIS A 104 12.80 -18.88 9.46
CA HIS A 104 11.73 -19.88 9.43
C HIS A 104 11.09 -19.90 8.04
N GLU A 105 11.37 -20.95 7.30
CA GLU A 105 10.80 -21.23 5.98
C GLU A 105 9.73 -22.33 6.08
N GLU A 106 8.95 -22.53 5.03
CA GLU A 106 7.93 -23.58 5.00
C GLU A 106 8.51 -24.99 5.20
N GLN A 107 9.75 -25.21 4.77
CA GLN A 107 10.43 -26.50 4.81
C GLN A 107 11.30 -26.71 6.07
N GLY A 108 11.15 -25.85 7.08
CA GLY A 108 11.92 -25.88 8.31
C GLY A 108 12.76 -24.63 8.54
N ILE A 109 13.81 -24.75 9.34
CA ILE A 109 14.62 -23.62 9.79
C ILE A 109 15.93 -23.58 9.02
N LEU A 110 16.24 -22.43 8.40
CA LEU A 110 17.51 -22.18 7.74
C LEU A 110 18.43 -21.34 8.65
N ILE A 111 19.61 -21.85 8.96
CA ILE A 111 20.67 -21.05 9.58
C ILE A 111 21.35 -20.23 8.49
N THR A 112 21.22 -18.91 8.58
CA THR A 112 21.76 -17.97 7.59
C THR A 112 23.10 -17.39 8.00
N ALA A 113 23.33 -17.19 9.31
CA ALA A 113 24.57 -16.65 9.86
C ALA A 113 24.92 -17.23 11.23
N VAL A 114 26.22 -17.20 11.58
CA VAL A 114 26.76 -17.49 12.91
C VAL A 114 27.71 -16.36 13.28
N GLU A 115 27.56 -15.80 14.49
CA GLU A 115 28.29 -14.62 14.96
C GLU A 115 28.93 -14.94 16.32
N ALA A 116 30.08 -14.33 16.62
CA ALA A 116 30.76 -14.48 17.90
C ALA A 116 30.05 -13.72 19.03
N GLY A 117 29.91 -14.33 20.20
CA GLY A 117 29.30 -13.74 21.39
C GLY A 117 27.78 -13.62 21.28
N ASP A 118 27.18 -12.89 22.23
CA ASP A 118 25.73 -12.60 22.26
C ASP A 118 25.40 -11.39 21.39
N ARG A 119 24.78 -11.64 20.25
CA ARG A 119 24.29 -10.66 19.27
C ARG A 119 22.76 -10.65 19.15
N THR A 120 22.05 -11.23 20.10
CA THR A 120 20.59 -11.34 20.04
C THR A 120 19.89 -9.99 20.00
N ARG A 121 20.50 -8.94 20.53
CA ARG A 121 19.94 -7.58 20.51
C ARG A 121 20.09 -6.85 19.19
N GLU A 122 21.00 -7.27 18.32
CA GLU A 122 21.27 -6.68 17.02
C GLU A 122 20.52 -7.49 15.94
N HIS A 123 19.20 -7.39 15.93
CA HIS A 123 18.36 -8.20 15.06
C HIS A 123 17.34 -7.34 14.33
N TYR A 124 17.51 -7.22 13.01
CA TYR A 124 16.75 -6.33 12.15
C TYR A 124 16.21 -7.08 10.94
N GLY A 125 15.08 -6.61 10.41
CA GLY A 125 14.46 -7.14 9.19
C GLY A 125 13.93 -6.02 8.32
N LEU A 126 13.55 -6.35 7.08
CA LEU A 126 13.07 -5.38 6.11
C LEU A 126 11.64 -5.73 5.67
N ALA A 127 10.77 -4.73 5.64
CA ALA A 127 9.43 -4.81 5.03
C ALA A 127 9.37 -3.87 3.84
N VAL A 128 8.79 -4.32 2.73
CA VAL A 128 8.77 -3.58 1.47
C VAL A 128 7.37 -3.60 0.88
N ASP A 129 6.89 -2.42 0.48
CA ASP A 129 5.79 -2.25 -0.45
C ASP A 129 6.36 -1.99 -1.84
N TYR A 130 6.24 -2.97 -2.72
CA TYR A 130 6.74 -2.94 -4.09
C TYR A 130 5.66 -2.47 -5.04
N GLY A 131 5.36 -1.17 -4.98
CA GLY A 131 4.38 -0.53 -5.84
C GLY A 131 4.84 -0.31 -7.27
N SER A 132 3.90 -0.19 -8.19
CA SER A 132 4.20 0.10 -9.62
C SER A 132 4.85 1.46 -9.82
N THR A 133 4.52 2.44 -9.00
CA THR A 133 4.99 3.82 -9.10
C THR A 133 6.05 4.16 -8.07
N THR A 134 5.87 3.71 -6.84
CA THR A 134 6.74 4.02 -5.70
C THR A 134 7.05 2.73 -4.95
N ILE A 135 8.29 2.58 -4.52
CA ILE A 135 8.72 1.50 -3.65
C ILE A 135 9.02 2.10 -2.28
N LEU A 136 8.40 1.56 -1.23
CA LEU A 136 8.66 1.93 0.16
C LEU A 136 9.35 0.78 0.87
N MET A 137 10.34 1.09 1.70
CA MET A 137 11.07 0.10 2.47
C MET A 137 11.26 0.58 3.91
N GLN A 138 10.95 -0.28 4.87
CA GLN A 138 11.18 -0.07 6.29
C GLN A 138 12.26 -1.01 6.81
N ILE A 139 13.13 -0.49 7.70
CA ILE A 139 13.96 -1.31 8.58
C ILE A 139 13.31 -1.39 9.95
N VAL A 140 13.18 -2.61 10.46
CA VAL A 140 12.43 -2.94 11.68
C VAL A 140 13.34 -3.64 12.66
N ASP A 141 13.31 -3.23 13.93
CA ASP A 141 13.91 -4.00 15.03
C ASP A 141 13.04 -5.23 15.32
N MET A 142 13.57 -6.41 15.06
CA MET A 142 12.86 -7.69 15.18
C MET A 142 12.62 -8.10 16.63
N ASN A 143 13.25 -7.43 17.60
CA ASN A 143 13.03 -7.69 19.03
C ASN A 143 11.89 -6.86 19.61
N THR A 144 11.71 -5.64 19.10
CA THR A 144 10.74 -4.66 19.63
C THR A 144 9.57 -4.40 18.69
N GLY A 145 9.73 -4.70 17.40
CA GLY A 145 8.78 -4.34 16.34
C GLY A 145 8.83 -2.85 15.95
N GLU A 146 9.77 -2.07 16.49
CA GLU A 146 9.92 -0.66 16.18
C GLU A 146 10.42 -0.46 14.74
N VAL A 147 9.79 0.45 14.00
CA VAL A 147 10.29 0.92 12.70
C VAL A 147 11.38 1.95 12.96
N LEU A 148 12.63 1.58 12.65
CA LEU A 148 13.80 2.44 12.89
C LEU A 148 13.96 3.51 11.83
N ALA A 149 13.62 3.20 10.59
CA ALA A 149 13.58 4.13 9.47
C ALA A 149 12.68 3.62 8.35
N GLU A 150 12.18 4.56 7.55
CA GLU A 150 11.44 4.33 6.32
C GLU A 150 12.03 5.21 5.23
N GLU A 151 12.17 4.65 4.03
CA GLU A 151 12.59 5.37 2.82
C GLU A 151 11.72 4.97 1.64
N SER A 152 11.58 5.91 0.70
CA SER A 152 10.84 5.68 -0.54
C SER A 152 11.62 6.15 -1.76
N GLU A 153 11.38 5.48 -2.88
CA GLU A 153 11.93 5.81 -4.19
C GLU A 153 10.87 5.66 -5.27
N THR A 154 10.96 6.49 -6.30
CA THR A 154 10.21 6.22 -7.53
C THR A 154 10.71 4.91 -8.12
N ASN A 155 9.79 4.04 -8.50
CA ASN A 155 10.14 2.78 -9.15
C ASN A 155 10.86 3.05 -10.47
N GLY A 156 12.11 2.60 -10.59
CA GLY A 156 12.95 2.81 -11.77
C GLY A 156 12.36 2.28 -13.07
N GLN A 157 11.42 1.34 -12.99
CA GLN A 157 10.68 0.84 -14.15
C GLN A 157 9.82 1.91 -14.83
N ALA A 158 9.53 3.05 -14.18
CA ALA A 158 8.81 4.17 -14.79
C ALA A 158 9.49 4.71 -16.07
N ALA A 159 10.80 4.53 -16.21
CA ALA A 159 11.55 4.87 -17.41
C ALA A 159 11.14 4.05 -18.65
N TYR A 160 10.55 2.86 -18.44
CA TYR A 160 10.13 1.93 -19.49
C TYR A 160 8.63 1.91 -19.75
N GLY A 161 7.87 2.66 -18.99
CA GLY A 161 6.43 2.82 -19.16
C GLY A 161 5.77 3.45 -17.92
N ALA A 162 4.86 4.40 -18.15
CA ALA A 162 4.16 5.11 -17.09
C ALA A 162 3.24 4.18 -16.28
N ASP A 163 2.65 3.17 -16.95
CA ASP A 163 1.72 2.21 -16.37
C ASP A 163 2.18 0.75 -16.56
N ILE A 164 1.51 -0.16 -15.90
CA ILE A 164 1.83 -1.60 -15.91
C ILE A 164 1.68 -2.21 -17.31
N LEU A 165 0.62 -1.85 -18.06
CA LEU A 165 0.38 -2.43 -19.40
C LEU A 165 1.46 -2.01 -20.40
N THR A 166 1.89 -0.76 -20.35
CA THR A 166 3.01 -0.25 -21.16
C THR A 166 4.29 -1.02 -20.85
N ARG A 167 4.58 -1.30 -19.57
CA ARG A 167 5.76 -2.09 -19.16
C ARG A 167 5.67 -3.55 -19.60
N ILE A 168 4.48 -4.17 -19.55
CA ILE A 168 4.25 -5.52 -20.05
C ILE A 168 4.54 -5.56 -21.56
N THR A 169 3.99 -4.60 -22.32
CA THR A 169 4.20 -4.49 -23.77
C THR A 169 5.69 -4.34 -24.07
N TYR A 170 6.38 -3.45 -23.36
CA TYR A 170 7.83 -3.28 -23.47
C TYR A 170 8.58 -4.59 -23.22
N GLY A 171 8.26 -5.29 -22.13
CA GLY A 171 8.90 -6.57 -21.77
C GLY A 171 8.67 -7.71 -22.78
N MET A 172 7.62 -7.60 -23.61
CA MET A 172 7.32 -8.57 -24.66
C MET A 172 8.06 -8.33 -25.97
N GLU A 173 8.49 -7.11 -26.25
CA GLU A 173 9.12 -6.76 -27.53
C GLU A 173 10.43 -7.52 -27.76
N LYS A 174 11.22 -7.73 -26.70
CA LYS A 174 12.51 -8.43 -26.75
C LYS A 174 12.80 -9.13 -25.42
N PRO A 175 13.52 -10.26 -25.42
CA PRO A 175 13.91 -10.95 -24.20
C PRO A 175 14.75 -10.09 -23.22
N GLU A 176 15.58 -9.17 -23.78
CA GLU A 176 16.44 -8.27 -23.00
C GLU A 176 15.62 -7.28 -22.16
N HIS A 177 14.45 -6.85 -22.63
CA HIS A 177 13.61 -5.87 -21.96
C HIS A 177 13.07 -6.37 -20.60
N LYS A 178 12.82 -7.68 -20.43
CA LYS A 178 12.47 -8.26 -19.13
C LYS A 178 13.61 -8.08 -18.13
N ARG A 179 14.85 -8.27 -18.58
CA ARG A 179 16.04 -8.06 -17.74
C ARG A 179 16.24 -6.58 -17.39
N GLU A 180 15.95 -5.67 -18.31
CA GLU A 180 16.03 -4.23 -18.06
C GLU A 180 15.01 -3.79 -16.99
N LEU A 181 13.75 -4.29 -17.05
CA LEU A 181 12.74 -4.06 -16.02
C LEU A 181 13.19 -4.61 -14.65
N HIS A 182 13.74 -5.83 -14.61
CA HIS A 182 14.31 -6.41 -13.40
C HIS A 182 15.47 -5.56 -12.86
N GLN A 183 16.42 -5.18 -13.73
CA GLN A 183 17.60 -4.40 -13.33
C GLN A 183 17.20 -3.03 -12.76
N ALA A 184 16.20 -2.36 -13.34
CA ALA A 184 15.68 -1.10 -12.82
C ALA A 184 15.10 -1.25 -11.41
N THR A 185 14.44 -2.37 -11.13
CA THR A 185 13.98 -2.73 -9.77
C THR A 185 15.16 -2.93 -8.83
N VAL A 186 16.13 -3.77 -9.22
CA VAL A 186 17.33 -4.06 -8.41
C VAL A 186 18.08 -2.79 -8.04
N GLU A 187 18.28 -1.88 -8.99
CA GLU A 187 18.94 -0.60 -8.76
C GLU A 187 18.15 0.29 -7.79
N THR A 188 16.81 0.28 -7.87
CA THR A 188 15.96 1.02 -6.94
C THR A 188 16.08 0.44 -5.52
N PHE A 189 16.08 -0.88 -5.37
CA PHE A 189 16.28 -1.55 -4.09
C PHE A 189 17.69 -1.24 -3.51
N HIS A 190 18.73 -1.22 -4.33
CA HIS A 190 20.07 -0.86 -3.87
C HIS A 190 20.10 0.55 -3.27
N ARG A 191 19.51 1.55 -3.96
CA ARG A 191 19.43 2.92 -3.43
C ARG A 191 18.66 3.00 -2.10
N LEU A 192 17.55 2.26 -1.97
CA LEU A 192 16.78 2.20 -0.72
C LEU A 192 17.58 1.58 0.42
N LEU A 193 18.27 0.45 0.17
CA LEU A 193 19.14 -0.20 1.15
C LEU A 193 20.28 0.71 1.60
N GLU A 194 20.90 1.45 0.68
CA GLU A 194 21.96 2.43 0.98
C GLU A 194 21.42 3.58 1.85
N LYS A 195 20.30 4.20 1.48
CA LYS A 195 19.66 5.27 2.25
C LYS A 195 19.29 4.83 3.67
N LEU A 196 18.71 3.65 3.83
CA LEU A 196 18.39 3.11 5.15
C LEU A 196 19.65 2.84 5.97
N THR A 197 20.73 2.35 5.34
CA THR A 197 22.02 2.15 5.98
C THR A 197 22.62 3.49 6.45
N GLU A 198 22.61 4.51 5.62
CA GLU A 198 23.10 5.85 5.96
C GLU A 198 22.31 6.47 7.10
N LYS A 199 20.97 6.32 7.09
CA LYS A 199 20.07 6.90 8.09
C LYS A 199 20.17 6.24 9.46
N THR A 200 20.36 4.93 9.50
CA THR A 200 20.33 4.15 10.76
C THR A 200 21.72 3.73 11.25
N GLY A 201 22.71 3.69 10.37
CA GLY A 201 24.03 3.10 10.64
C GLY A 201 24.03 1.56 10.63
N ILE A 202 22.87 0.92 10.37
CA ILE A 202 22.72 -0.54 10.33
C ILE A 202 23.02 -1.02 8.92
N GLN A 203 23.84 -2.07 8.79
CA GLN A 203 24.13 -2.70 7.50
C GLN A 203 22.91 -3.47 6.99
N THR A 204 22.02 -2.81 6.25
CA THR A 204 20.76 -3.38 5.78
C THR A 204 20.95 -4.62 4.91
N GLY A 205 22.02 -4.67 4.11
CA GLY A 205 22.37 -5.83 3.29
C GLY A 205 22.73 -7.10 4.08
N ALA A 206 22.95 -6.97 5.41
CA ALA A 206 23.21 -8.09 6.31
C ALA A 206 21.98 -8.52 7.13
N CYS A 207 20.83 -7.88 6.97
CA CYS A 207 19.58 -8.33 7.59
C CYS A 207 19.23 -9.76 7.11
N PRO A 208 18.71 -10.63 8.00
CA PRO A 208 18.47 -12.03 7.65
C PRO A 208 17.26 -12.25 6.75
N VAL A 209 16.28 -11.35 6.79
CA VAL A 209 15.02 -11.53 6.05
C VAL A 209 14.46 -10.21 5.57
N MET A 210 13.88 -10.24 4.37
CA MET A 210 13.10 -9.16 3.75
C MET A 210 11.75 -9.74 3.31
N VAL A 211 10.66 -9.05 3.66
CA VAL A 211 9.31 -9.39 3.17
C VAL A 211 8.90 -8.36 2.13
N ILE A 212 8.60 -8.80 0.93
CA ILE A 212 8.16 -7.97 -0.19
C ILE A 212 6.67 -8.21 -0.45
N SER A 213 5.89 -7.16 -0.36
CA SER A 213 4.50 -7.11 -0.75
C SER A 213 4.36 -6.32 -2.06
N GLY A 214 3.56 -6.81 -2.99
CA GLY A 214 3.32 -6.16 -4.27
C GLY A 214 2.32 -6.93 -5.12
N ASN A 215 1.79 -6.28 -6.16
CA ASN A 215 0.86 -6.93 -7.05
C ASN A 215 1.54 -8.01 -7.92
N THR A 216 0.73 -8.89 -8.48
CA THR A 216 1.20 -10.06 -9.24
C THR A 216 2.14 -9.68 -10.38
N THR A 217 1.84 -8.61 -11.13
CA THR A 217 2.68 -8.17 -12.26
C THR A 217 4.04 -7.66 -11.82
N MET A 218 4.07 -6.85 -10.76
CA MET A 218 5.32 -6.32 -10.23
C MET A 218 6.24 -7.44 -9.75
N VAL A 219 5.68 -8.46 -9.08
CA VAL A 219 6.44 -9.65 -8.67
C VAL A 219 7.01 -10.40 -9.89
N HIS A 220 6.23 -10.53 -10.98
CA HIS A 220 6.73 -11.14 -12.21
C HIS A 220 7.90 -10.36 -12.80
N PHE A 221 7.82 -9.03 -12.85
CA PHE A 221 8.94 -8.20 -13.31
C PHE A 221 10.20 -8.37 -12.44
N PHE A 222 10.03 -8.45 -11.13
CA PHE A 222 11.17 -8.67 -10.23
C PHE A 222 11.83 -10.02 -10.44
N LEU A 223 11.04 -11.05 -10.73
CA LEU A 223 11.53 -12.42 -10.92
C LEU A 223 11.90 -12.73 -12.39
N GLU A 224 11.96 -11.75 -13.28
CA GLU A 224 12.16 -11.91 -14.73
C GLU A 224 11.17 -12.89 -15.39
N LEU A 225 9.97 -13.06 -14.80
CA LEU A 225 8.92 -13.92 -15.33
C LEU A 225 8.09 -13.20 -16.38
N ASP A 226 7.38 -13.98 -17.20
CA ASP A 226 6.49 -13.44 -18.20
C ASP A 226 5.22 -12.87 -17.58
N ALA A 227 5.07 -11.55 -17.62
CA ALA A 227 3.92 -10.85 -17.05
C ALA A 227 2.71 -10.78 -18.01
N TRP A 228 2.87 -11.16 -19.30
CA TRP A 228 1.77 -11.16 -20.25
C TRP A 228 0.64 -12.10 -19.84
N THR A 229 0.98 -13.23 -19.23
CA THR A 229 0.03 -14.23 -18.76
C THR A 229 -0.91 -13.72 -17.66
N VAL A 230 -0.55 -12.61 -17.00
CA VAL A 230 -1.42 -11.95 -16.01
C VAL A 230 -2.62 -11.29 -16.71
N PHE A 231 -2.43 -10.73 -17.93
CA PHE A 231 -3.42 -9.92 -18.65
C PHE A 231 -4.03 -10.60 -19.87
N SER A 232 -3.42 -11.67 -20.37
CA SER A 232 -3.92 -12.39 -21.53
C SER A 232 -4.74 -13.61 -21.12
N SER A 233 -5.83 -13.84 -21.86
CA SER A 233 -6.64 -15.08 -21.69
C SER A 233 -5.73 -16.31 -21.85
N PRO A 234 -5.81 -17.32 -20.96
CA PRO A 234 -6.84 -17.55 -19.92
C PRO A 234 -6.55 -16.89 -18.55
N TYR A 235 -5.72 -15.84 -18.48
CA TYR A 235 -5.41 -15.09 -17.26
C TYR A 235 -4.74 -15.93 -16.16
N ALA A 236 -3.83 -16.81 -16.57
CA ALA A 236 -3.09 -17.71 -15.71
C ALA A 236 -1.63 -17.22 -15.55
N PRO A 237 -1.30 -16.48 -14.48
CA PRO A 237 0.07 -16.01 -14.23
C PRO A 237 1.04 -17.18 -14.07
N VAL A 238 2.33 -16.92 -14.29
CA VAL A 238 3.37 -17.95 -14.11
C VAL A 238 3.40 -18.46 -12.67
N THR A 239 3.21 -17.55 -11.71
CA THR A 239 3.08 -17.91 -10.29
C THR A 239 2.24 -16.88 -9.56
N THR A 240 1.49 -17.32 -8.54
CA THR A 240 0.91 -16.48 -7.49
C THR A 240 1.55 -16.76 -6.13
N GLU A 241 2.48 -17.72 -6.06
CA GLU A 241 3.13 -18.20 -4.83
C GLU A 241 4.65 -18.31 -5.03
N PRO A 242 5.37 -17.17 -5.09
CA PRO A 242 6.80 -17.19 -5.32
C PRO A 242 7.59 -17.86 -4.18
N GLY A 243 7.27 -17.54 -2.92
CA GLY A 243 7.95 -18.07 -1.74
C GLY A 243 9.26 -17.35 -1.40
N PHE A 244 10.24 -18.10 -0.88
CA PHE A 244 11.55 -17.61 -0.46
C PHE A 244 12.60 -17.74 -1.56
N PHE A 245 13.41 -16.68 -1.70
CA PHE A 245 14.61 -16.66 -2.56
C PHE A 245 15.77 -15.98 -1.81
N ARG A 246 17.00 -16.34 -2.14
CA ARG A 246 18.14 -15.58 -1.65
C ARG A 246 18.25 -14.24 -2.35
N GLY A 247 18.49 -13.18 -1.59
CA GLY A 247 18.59 -11.85 -2.18
C GLY A 247 19.64 -11.77 -3.31
N ARG A 248 20.74 -12.51 -3.20
CA ARG A 248 21.78 -12.56 -4.24
C ARG A 248 21.33 -13.25 -5.54
N GLU A 249 20.40 -14.19 -5.47
CA GLU A 249 19.82 -14.84 -6.66
C GLU A 249 18.93 -13.85 -7.43
N LEU A 250 18.39 -12.85 -6.71
CA LEU A 250 17.61 -11.75 -7.25
C LEU A 250 18.47 -10.55 -7.68
N GLY A 251 19.80 -10.69 -7.70
CA GLY A 251 20.70 -9.58 -8.04
C GLY A 251 20.89 -8.53 -6.96
N LEU A 252 20.31 -8.72 -5.76
CA LEU A 252 20.38 -7.74 -4.67
C LEU A 252 21.71 -7.82 -3.90
N ASN A 253 22.22 -6.68 -3.45
CA ASN A 253 23.28 -6.59 -2.43
C ASN A 253 22.70 -6.90 -1.03
N PHE A 254 21.97 -8.01 -0.94
CA PHE A 254 21.28 -8.49 0.24
C PHE A 254 21.64 -9.97 0.47
N ALA A 255 22.17 -10.28 1.65
CA ALA A 255 22.67 -11.62 1.94
C ALA A 255 21.59 -12.56 2.51
N GLY A 256 20.48 -11.98 3.00
CA GLY A 256 19.37 -12.69 3.64
C GLY A 256 18.40 -13.33 2.65
N GLU A 257 17.36 -13.91 3.20
CA GLU A 257 16.24 -14.50 2.48
C GLU A 257 15.19 -13.43 2.16
N VAL A 258 14.64 -13.45 0.96
CA VAL A 258 13.57 -12.57 0.48
C VAL A 258 12.31 -13.40 0.34
N PHE A 259 11.28 -13.06 1.10
CA PHE A 259 9.96 -13.65 0.98
C PHE A 259 9.03 -12.73 0.21
N PHE A 260 8.44 -13.24 -0.86
CA PHE A 260 7.39 -12.53 -1.59
C PHE A 260 6.02 -12.94 -1.06
N MET A 261 5.24 -11.94 -0.64
CA MET A 261 3.84 -12.17 -0.27
C MET A 261 3.09 -12.79 -1.45
N PRO A 262 2.46 -13.95 -1.27
CA PRO A 262 1.73 -14.60 -2.35
C PRO A 262 0.43 -13.86 -2.65
N GLY A 263 0.02 -13.90 -3.92
CA GLY A 263 -1.28 -13.42 -4.37
C GLY A 263 -2.35 -14.53 -4.35
N ILE A 264 -3.59 -14.13 -4.60
CA ILE A 264 -4.76 -15.00 -4.71
C ILE A 264 -5.04 -15.31 -6.18
N SER A 265 -4.92 -14.30 -7.04
CA SER A 265 -5.20 -14.43 -8.47
C SER A 265 -4.29 -13.53 -9.31
N ASN A 266 -4.56 -13.48 -10.60
CA ASN A 266 -3.84 -12.60 -11.52
C ASN A 266 -3.91 -11.11 -11.13
N TYR A 267 -5.05 -10.64 -10.60
CA TYR A 267 -5.27 -9.24 -10.22
C TYR A 267 -5.28 -8.97 -8.72
N VAL A 268 -5.37 -10.01 -7.89
CA VAL A 268 -5.36 -9.89 -6.43
C VAL A 268 -4.01 -10.39 -5.93
N GLY A 269 -3.07 -9.49 -5.79
CA GLY A 269 -1.66 -9.76 -5.49
C GLY A 269 -1.34 -9.87 -4.00
N GLY A 270 -0.04 -9.91 -3.71
CA GLY A 270 0.48 -9.96 -2.35
C GLY A 270 0.20 -8.71 -1.54
N ASP A 271 0.02 -7.56 -2.19
CA ASP A 271 -0.39 -6.29 -1.60
C ASP A 271 -1.75 -6.40 -0.89
N ILE A 272 -2.71 -7.05 -1.55
CA ILE A 272 -4.05 -7.27 -0.99
C ILE A 272 -4.02 -8.31 0.12
N VAL A 273 -3.28 -9.42 -0.05
CA VAL A 273 -3.10 -10.42 1.01
C VAL A 273 -2.44 -9.80 2.24
N SER A 274 -1.43 -8.95 2.05
CA SER A 274 -0.81 -8.18 3.14
C SER A 274 -1.83 -7.30 3.87
N GLY A 275 -2.65 -6.56 3.14
CA GLY A 275 -3.70 -5.73 3.72
C GLY A 275 -4.69 -6.55 4.54
N LEU A 276 -5.12 -7.71 4.05
CA LEU A 276 -6.04 -8.59 4.76
C LEU A 276 -5.48 -9.08 6.10
N LEU A 277 -4.16 -9.31 6.21
CA LEU A 277 -3.53 -9.70 7.47
C LEU A 277 -3.70 -8.66 8.59
N LEU A 278 -3.84 -7.37 8.24
CA LEU A 278 -4.05 -6.30 9.22
C LEU A 278 -5.48 -6.26 9.77
N MET A 279 -6.46 -6.64 8.95
CA MET A 279 -7.86 -6.33 9.25
C MET A 279 -8.56 -7.44 10.01
N ASP A 280 -8.09 -8.67 9.91
CA ASP A 280 -8.62 -9.86 10.61
C ASP A 280 -10.13 -10.13 10.41
N PHE A 281 -10.84 -9.44 9.48
CA PHE A 281 -12.28 -9.64 9.31
C PHE A 281 -12.63 -11.05 8.81
N TYR A 282 -11.69 -11.70 8.11
CA TYR A 282 -11.77 -13.11 7.72
C TYR A 282 -11.80 -14.09 8.90
N ARG A 283 -11.69 -13.60 10.13
CA ARG A 283 -11.79 -14.36 11.39
C ARG A 283 -13.04 -14.00 12.20
N LYS A 284 -13.83 -13.03 11.73
CA LYS A 284 -14.99 -12.47 12.45
C LYS A 284 -16.29 -12.93 11.81
N ASP A 285 -17.40 -12.84 12.55
CA ASP A 285 -18.74 -13.06 12.02
C ASP A 285 -19.26 -11.86 11.23
N GLU A 286 -18.83 -10.66 11.61
CA GLU A 286 -19.19 -9.40 10.97
C GLU A 286 -18.59 -9.32 9.57
N ILE A 287 -19.39 -8.91 8.60
CA ILE A 287 -18.93 -8.74 7.22
C ILE A 287 -18.07 -7.47 7.16
N GLY A 288 -16.82 -7.64 6.75
CA GLY A 288 -15.90 -6.55 6.45
C GLY A 288 -15.75 -6.34 4.95
N LEU A 289 -15.48 -5.10 4.56
CA LEU A 289 -15.12 -4.75 3.19
C LEU A 289 -13.78 -4.02 3.21
N PHE A 290 -12.83 -4.52 2.45
CA PHE A 290 -11.56 -3.86 2.19
C PHE A 290 -11.57 -3.27 0.79
N PHE A 291 -11.17 -2.02 0.67
CA PHE A 291 -11.05 -1.31 -0.58
C PHE A 291 -9.68 -0.65 -0.67
N ASP A 292 -8.81 -1.17 -1.51
CA ASP A 292 -7.54 -0.53 -1.86
C ASP A 292 -7.73 0.25 -3.16
N ILE A 293 -7.55 1.58 -3.08
CA ILE A 293 -7.77 2.48 -4.21
C ILE A 293 -6.46 3.15 -4.59
N GLY A 294 -5.95 2.78 -5.74
CA GLY A 294 -4.85 3.41 -6.45
C GLY A 294 -5.21 3.63 -7.91
N THR A 295 -4.26 3.48 -8.80
CA THR A 295 -4.47 3.40 -10.25
C THR A 295 -5.40 2.24 -10.62
N ASN A 296 -5.29 1.12 -9.88
CA ASN A 296 -6.27 0.05 -9.85
C ASN A 296 -7.15 0.19 -8.61
N GLY A 297 -8.28 -0.54 -8.60
CA GLY A 297 -9.11 -0.69 -7.43
C GLY A 297 -9.27 -2.17 -7.13
N GLU A 298 -8.81 -2.59 -5.97
CA GLU A 298 -8.96 -3.95 -5.47
C GLU A 298 -9.91 -3.94 -4.27
N LEU A 299 -10.88 -4.84 -4.30
CA LEU A 299 -11.88 -4.98 -3.24
C LEU A 299 -11.91 -6.40 -2.72
N VAL A 300 -12.07 -6.55 -1.40
CA VAL A 300 -12.35 -7.83 -0.76
C VAL A 300 -13.49 -7.66 0.23
N ILE A 301 -14.49 -8.51 0.14
CA ILE A 301 -15.65 -8.54 1.03
C ILE A 301 -15.82 -9.93 1.63
N GLY A 302 -16.30 -10.01 2.85
CA GLY A 302 -16.70 -11.25 3.49
C GLY A 302 -16.45 -11.29 4.98
N ASN A 303 -16.41 -12.48 5.49
CA ASN A 303 -16.22 -12.80 6.91
C ASN A 303 -15.51 -14.15 7.06
N ARG A 304 -15.56 -14.76 8.25
CA ARG A 304 -14.92 -16.06 8.48
C ARG A 304 -15.50 -17.23 7.68
N GLU A 305 -16.70 -17.08 7.10
CA GLU A 305 -17.38 -18.17 6.38
C GLU A 305 -17.13 -18.13 4.88
N TRP A 306 -16.93 -16.95 4.32
CA TRP A 306 -16.71 -16.73 2.89
C TRP A 306 -15.98 -15.42 2.61
N LEU A 307 -15.21 -15.40 1.54
CA LEU A 307 -14.48 -14.22 1.07
C LEU A 307 -14.57 -14.12 -0.45
N LEU A 308 -14.92 -12.94 -0.95
CA LEU A 308 -14.90 -12.60 -2.37
C LEU A 308 -13.95 -11.44 -2.62
N ALA A 309 -13.16 -11.52 -3.68
CA ALA A 309 -12.28 -10.47 -4.11
C ALA A 309 -12.54 -10.10 -5.57
N GLY A 310 -12.38 -8.84 -5.90
CA GLY A 310 -12.44 -8.36 -7.27
C GLY A 310 -11.47 -7.23 -7.50
N ALA A 311 -11.01 -7.08 -8.74
CA ALA A 311 -10.13 -6.00 -9.11
C ALA A 311 -10.54 -5.41 -10.46
N GLY A 312 -10.25 -4.12 -10.64
CA GLY A 312 -10.50 -3.42 -11.89
C GLY A 312 -9.67 -2.14 -11.98
N ALA A 313 -9.65 -1.54 -13.17
CA ALA A 313 -9.00 -0.25 -13.36
C ALA A 313 -9.90 0.86 -12.80
N ALA A 314 -9.44 1.55 -11.76
CA ALA A 314 -10.07 2.77 -11.28
C ALA A 314 -9.60 3.99 -12.10
N GLY A 315 -8.34 4.01 -12.48
CA GLY A 315 -7.70 5.11 -13.21
C GLY A 315 -6.88 6.03 -12.30
N PRO A 316 -5.91 6.78 -12.84
CA PRO A 316 -4.97 7.59 -12.06
C PRO A 316 -5.57 8.88 -11.48
N ALA A 317 -6.85 9.15 -11.76
CA ALA A 317 -7.52 10.39 -11.36
C ALA A 317 -7.51 10.66 -9.87
N LEU A 318 -7.65 9.59 -9.08
CA LEU A 318 -7.66 9.68 -7.62
C LEU A 318 -6.27 10.02 -7.02
N GLU A 319 -5.21 9.83 -7.79
CA GLU A 319 -3.84 10.21 -7.41
C GLU A 319 -3.46 11.64 -7.84
N GLY A 320 -4.34 12.31 -8.59
CA GLY A 320 -4.14 13.68 -9.07
C GLY A 320 -3.61 13.80 -10.51
N ASP A 321 -3.23 12.71 -11.15
CA ASP A 321 -2.53 12.71 -12.46
C ASP A 321 -3.44 12.94 -13.69
N ILE A 322 -4.63 13.54 -13.54
CA ILE A 322 -5.58 13.77 -14.64
C ILE A 322 -5.74 15.21 -15.07
N SER A 323 -5.31 16.18 -14.28
CA SER A 323 -5.47 17.58 -14.62
C SER A 323 -4.14 18.24 -14.98
N ARG A 324 -4.21 19.32 -15.74
CA ARG A 324 -3.02 20.09 -16.13
C ARG A 324 -2.15 20.49 -14.94
N TYR A 325 -2.77 20.78 -13.80
CA TYR A 325 -2.11 21.20 -12.56
C TYR A 325 -2.23 20.14 -11.47
N GLY A 326 -2.59 18.92 -11.84
CA GLY A 326 -2.59 17.78 -10.93
C GLY A 326 -1.17 17.38 -10.57
N ILE A 327 -0.90 17.22 -9.29
CA ILE A 327 0.41 16.79 -8.78
C ILE A 327 0.23 15.82 -7.62
N ARG A 328 1.21 14.96 -7.43
CA ARG A 328 1.25 14.10 -6.23
C ARG A 328 1.37 14.93 -4.96
N ALA A 329 0.96 14.34 -3.83
CA ALA A 329 1.07 14.96 -2.51
C ALA A 329 2.54 15.27 -2.20
N ARG A 330 2.91 16.56 -2.33
CA ARG A 330 4.24 17.12 -2.06
C ARG A 330 4.12 18.59 -1.68
N GLU A 331 5.20 19.19 -1.23
CA GLU A 331 5.25 20.61 -0.91
C GLU A 331 4.69 21.49 -2.05
N GLY A 332 3.80 22.42 -1.70
CA GLY A 332 3.10 23.29 -2.65
C GLY A 332 1.88 22.64 -3.33
N ALA A 333 1.54 21.38 -3.06
CA ALA A 333 0.27 20.80 -3.51
C ALA A 333 -0.88 21.28 -2.62
N ILE A 334 -1.99 21.73 -3.23
CA ILE A 334 -3.25 21.96 -2.51
C ILE A 334 -3.79 20.61 -2.07
N ASP A 335 -4.00 20.45 -0.76
CA ASP A 335 -4.46 19.22 -0.11
C ASP A 335 -5.88 19.33 0.46
N THR A 336 -6.36 20.54 0.72
CA THR A 336 -7.71 20.80 1.24
C THR A 336 -8.32 22.00 0.53
N VAL A 337 -9.60 21.91 0.20
CA VAL A 337 -10.39 23.02 -0.37
C VAL A 337 -11.69 23.18 0.41
N ARG A 338 -12.10 24.44 0.65
CA ARG A 338 -13.40 24.79 1.24
C ARG A 338 -14.03 25.95 0.49
N ILE A 339 -15.35 25.91 0.34
CA ILE A 339 -16.16 27.01 -0.18
C ILE A 339 -17.20 27.40 0.87
N GLU A 340 -16.97 28.54 1.50
CA GLU A 340 -17.86 29.11 2.51
C GLU A 340 -18.35 30.47 2.06
N ASP A 341 -19.67 30.69 2.06
CA ASP A 341 -20.31 31.94 1.62
C ASP A 341 -19.81 32.42 0.23
N GLY A 342 -19.64 31.49 -0.70
CA GLY A 342 -19.17 31.74 -2.06
C GLY A 342 -17.66 32.02 -2.19
N LYS A 343 -16.91 32.01 -1.07
CA LYS A 343 -15.45 32.22 -1.07
C LYS A 343 -14.70 30.89 -0.97
N LEU A 344 -13.84 30.64 -1.95
CA LEU A 344 -12.95 29.50 -1.94
C LEU A 344 -11.71 29.81 -1.10
N SER A 345 -11.35 28.87 -0.24
CA SER A 345 -10.10 28.82 0.52
C SER A 345 -9.45 27.46 0.40
N PHE A 346 -8.14 27.39 0.59
CA PHE A 346 -7.38 26.13 0.48
C PHE A 346 -6.21 26.10 1.47
N THR A 347 -5.70 24.91 1.72
CA THR A 347 -4.39 24.69 2.35
C THR A 347 -3.45 24.03 1.37
N THR A 348 -2.14 24.15 1.65
CA THR A 348 -1.10 23.48 0.86
C THR A 348 -0.16 22.71 1.76
N ILE A 349 0.32 21.59 1.27
CA ILE A 349 1.37 20.83 1.95
C ILE A 349 2.60 21.73 2.09
N GLY A 350 3.12 21.85 3.32
CA GLY A 350 4.26 22.71 3.63
C GLY A 350 3.95 24.21 3.76
N GLY A 351 2.68 24.65 3.56
CA GLY A 351 2.27 26.05 3.71
C GLY A 351 2.84 27.00 2.66
N MET A 352 3.34 26.48 1.55
CA MET A 352 3.87 27.27 0.43
C MET A 352 2.77 27.74 -0.51
N LYS A 353 3.07 28.71 -1.39
CA LYS A 353 2.15 29.04 -2.48
C LYS A 353 1.88 27.82 -3.35
N PRO A 354 0.63 27.58 -3.79
CA PRO A 354 0.28 26.38 -4.55
C PRO A 354 0.93 26.35 -5.93
N VAL A 355 1.46 25.19 -6.28
CA VAL A 355 1.97 24.90 -7.64
C VAL A 355 1.12 23.87 -8.38
N GLY A 356 0.09 23.34 -7.69
CA GLY A 356 -0.85 22.36 -8.21
C GLY A 356 -1.77 21.84 -7.10
N ILE A 357 -2.56 20.83 -7.43
CA ILE A 357 -3.54 20.21 -6.54
C ILE A 357 -3.32 18.69 -6.51
N CYS A 358 -3.34 18.07 -5.33
CA CYS A 358 -3.25 16.62 -5.22
C CYS A 358 -4.64 15.96 -5.12
N GLY A 359 -4.68 14.63 -5.14
CA GLY A 359 -5.93 13.86 -5.17
C GLY A 359 -6.91 14.23 -4.05
N SER A 360 -6.44 14.45 -2.81
CA SER A 360 -7.31 14.89 -1.69
C SER A 360 -7.92 16.28 -1.93
N GLY A 361 -7.11 17.22 -2.44
CA GLY A 361 -7.58 18.55 -2.80
C GLY A 361 -8.62 18.53 -3.94
N ILE A 362 -8.45 17.66 -4.94
CA ILE A 362 -9.41 17.49 -6.05
C ILE A 362 -10.76 17.00 -5.51
N ILE A 363 -10.75 16.03 -4.61
CA ILE A 363 -11.98 15.48 -4.03
C ILE A 363 -12.71 16.52 -3.19
N ASP A 364 -11.97 17.26 -2.37
CA ASP A 364 -12.54 18.40 -1.62
C ASP A 364 -13.12 19.45 -2.58
N LEU A 365 -12.38 19.82 -3.63
CA LEU A 365 -12.84 20.79 -4.62
C LEU A 365 -14.16 20.35 -5.29
N LEU A 366 -14.24 19.10 -5.75
CA LEU A 366 -15.44 18.57 -6.39
C LEU A 366 -16.63 18.51 -5.42
N ALA A 367 -16.40 18.05 -4.19
CA ALA A 367 -17.43 18.01 -3.15
C ALA A 367 -17.95 19.41 -2.83
N GLU A 368 -17.05 20.37 -2.63
CA GLU A 368 -17.40 21.75 -2.32
C GLU A 368 -18.11 22.44 -3.51
N MET A 369 -17.65 22.23 -4.75
CA MET A 369 -18.34 22.75 -5.93
C MET A 369 -19.76 22.19 -6.04
N ARG A 370 -19.95 20.88 -5.80
CA ARG A 370 -21.28 20.26 -5.82
C ARG A 370 -22.20 20.81 -4.72
N LEU A 371 -21.69 20.93 -3.49
CA LEU A 371 -22.46 21.45 -2.35
C LEU A 371 -22.82 22.93 -2.48
N ASN A 372 -22.02 23.72 -3.18
CA ASN A 372 -22.22 25.16 -3.36
C ASN A 372 -22.86 25.55 -4.72
N GLY A 373 -23.34 24.55 -5.49
CA GLY A 373 -24.02 24.77 -6.76
C GLY A 373 -23.12 25.25 -7.91
N TRP A 374 -21.79 25.13 -7.78
CA TRP A 374 -20.88 25.43 -8.88
C TRP A 374 -20.94 24.39 -9.97
N THR A 375 -21.37 23.17 -9.64
CA THR A 375 -21.64 22.10 -10.59
C THR A 375 -23.04 21.52 -10.36
N ASP A 376 -23.66 21.08 -11.46
CA ASP A 376 -24.85 20.24 -11.39
C ASP A 376 -24.50 18.79 -10.97
N ILE A 377 -25.52 17.93 -10.90
CA ILE A 377 -25.34 16.51 -10.55
C ILE A 377 -24.48 15.76 -11.58
N ALA A 378 -24.48 16.19 -12.85
CA ALA A 378 -23.67 15.61 -13.92
C ALA A 378 -22.26 16.20 -13.97
N GLY A 379 -21.89 17.10 -13.04
CA GLY A 379 -20.59 17.77 -12.99
C GLY A 379 -20.40 18.87 -14.04
N ASN A 380 -21.48 19.39 -14.62
CA ASN A 380 -21.36 20.56 -15.50
C ASN A 380 -21.19 21.82 -14.66
N LEU A 381 -20.19 22.64 -15.00
CA LEU A 381 -19.94 23.92 -14.35
C LEU A 381 -21.05 24.92 -14.71
N ASP A 382 -21.53 25.68 -13.70
CA ASP A 382 -22.44 26.81 -13.91
C ASP A 382 -21.65 28.13 -13.89
N PRO A 383 -21.46 28.81 -15.04
CA PRO A 383 -20.71 30.07 -15.09
C PRO A 383 -21.30 31.20 -14.26
N GLN A 384 -22.56 31.06 -13.84
CA GLN A 384 -23.24 32.10 -13.03
C GLN A 384 -23.07 31.88 -11.53
N ALA A 385 -22.62 30.69 -11.11
CA ALA A 385 -22.48 30.31 -9.71
C ALA A 385 -21.29 31.01 -9.01
N SER A 386 -20.24 31.37 -9.74
CA SER A 386 -19.03 31.99 -9.16
C SER A 386 -18.22 32.74 -10.23
N GLU A 387 -17.62 33.87 -9.83
CA GLU A 387 -16.62 34.59 -10.64
C GLU A 387 -15.34 33.75 -10.88
N ARG A 388 -15.13 32.68 -10.11
CA ARG A 388 -14.01 31.74 -10.29
C ARG A 388 -14.26 30.70 -11.38
N ILE A 389 -15.45 30.66 -12.00
CA ILE A 389 -15.73 29.82 -13.15
C ILE A 389 -15.50 30.63 -14.41
N VAL A 390 -14.38 30.41 -15.07
CA VAL A 390 -13.85 31.22 -16.19
C VAL A 390 -13.81 30.39 -17.46
N TYR A 391 -14.12 31.03 -18.59
CA TYR A 391 -13.94 30.42 -19.91
C TYR A 391 -12.49 30.61 -20.39
N PHE A 392 -11.83 29.52 -20.72
CA PHE A 392 -10.46 29.52 -21.24
C PHE A 392 -10.49 29.38 -22.76
N GLU A 393 -10.24 30.48 -23.47
CA GLU A 393 -10.32 30.55 -24.93
C GLU A 393 -9.38 29.52 -25.63
N ASP A 394 -8.19 29.33 -25.08
CA ASP A 394 -7.18 28.40 -25.62
C ASP A 394 -7.61 26.93 -25.53
N GLU A 395 -8.45 26.59 -24.54
CA GLU A 395 -8.97 25.23 -24.32
C GLU A 395 -10.40 25.06 -24.86
N GLY A 396 -11.11 26.17 -25.10
CA GLY A 396 -12.47 26.17 -25.61
C GLY A 396 -13.51 25.67 -24.58
N GLU A 397 -13.19 25.73 -23.26
CA GLU A 397 -14.06 25.24 -22.21
C GLU A 397 -14.00 26.08 -20.92
N TYR A 398 -14.96 25.85 -20.01
CA TYR A 398 -14.94 26.45 -18.67
C TYR A 398 -14.01 25.67 -17.73
N GLY A 399 -13.41 26.41 -16.78
CA GLY A 399 -12.63 25.85 -15.68
C GLY A 399 -12.95 26.56 -14.37
N ALA A 400 -12.93 25.82 -13.26
CA ALA A 400 -13.05 26.35 -11.91
C ALA A 400 -11.66 26.72 -11.37
N VAL A 401 -11.39 28.02 -11.24
CA VAL A 401 -10.12 28.56 -10.73
C VAL A 401 -10.06 28.36 -9.22
N TYR A 402 -9.24 27.43 -8.76
CA TYR A 402 -9.06 27.17 -7.33
C TYR A 402 -7.91 27.99 -6.71
N ALA A 403 -6.97 28.52 -7.52
CA ALA A 403 -6.01 29.52 -7.09
C ALA A 403 -5.79 30.53 -8.23
N THR A 404 -5.93 31.83 -7.92
CA THR A 404 -5.66 32.91 -8.90
C THR A 404 -4.17 33.01 -9.20
N ALA A 405 -3.80 33.77 -10.24
CA ALA A 405 -2.38 34.00 -10.57
C ALA A 405 -1.59 34.63 -9.41
N GLU A 406 -2.23 35.46 -8.58
CA GLU A 406 -1.61 36.08 -7.41
C GLU A 406 -1.43 35.10 -6.24
N GLU A 407 -2.39 34.18 -6.06
CA GLU A 407 -2.39 33.12 -5.06
C GLU A 407 -1.38 32.02 -5.43
N SER A 408 -1.21 31.75 -6.73
CA SER A 408 -0.37 30.69 -7.29
C SER A 408 1.12 30.94 -7.09
N GLY A 409 1.89 29.88 -6.92
CA GLY A 409 3.35 29.90 -6.87
C GLY A 409 4.03 29.94 -8.24
N ILE A 410 3.26 29.72 -9.33
CA ILE A 410 3.77 29.74 -10.70
C ILE A 410 3.37 31.00 -11.49
N GLY A 411 2.61 31.91 -10.88
CA GLY A 411 2.19 33.18 -11.49
C GLY A 411 1.09 33.06 -12.55
N GLU A 412 0.49 31.87 -12.69
CA GLU A 412 -0.65 31.57 -13.55
C GLU A 412 -1.83 31.06 -12.71
N PRO A 413 -3.09 31.23 -13.16
CA PRO A 413 -4.23 30.68 -12.47
C PRO A 413 -4.19 29.14 -12.52
N LEU A 414 -4.43 28.51 -11.38
CA LEU A 414 -4.61 27.07 -11.27
C LEU A 414 -6.10 26.75 -11.32
N TYR A 415 -6.52 25.91 -12.24
CA TYR A 415 -7.94 25.60 -12.45
C TYR A 415 -8.16 24.13 -12.72
N PHE A 416 -9.39 23.67 -12.51
CA PHE A 416 -9.87 22.35 -12.83
C PHE A 416 -10.90 22.49 -13.96
N SER A 417 -10.58 21.94 -15.14
CA SER A 417 -11.37 22.15 -16.34
C SER A 417 -12.63 21.29 -16.36
N GLN A 418 -13.57 21.63 -17.24
CA GLN A 418 -14.77 20.80 -17.43
C GLN A 418 -14.40 19.38 -17.88
N THR A 419 -13.38 19.25 -18.71
CA THR A 419 -12.84 17.94 -19.14
C THR A 419 -12.25 17.16 -17.97
N ASP A 420 -11.46 17.81 -17.10
CA ASP A 420 -10.90 17.19 -15.89
C ASP A 420 -12.01 16.65 -14.97
N ILE A 421 -13.08 17.45 -14.76
CA ILE A 421 -14.24 17.02 -13.97
C ILE A 421 -14.86 15.75 -14.54
N LYS A 422 -15.05 15.68 -15.88
CA LYS A 422 -15.64 14.50 -16.52
C LYS A 422 -14.75 13.27 -16.38
N GLN A 423 -13.46 13.42 -16.57
CA GLN A 423 -12.49 12.32 -16.38
C GLN A 423 -12.49 11.80 -14.93
N TYR A 424 -12.60 12.72 -13.97
CA TYR A 424 -12.71 12.34 -12.56
C TYR A 424 -13.99 11.56 -12.27
N ILE A 425 -15.12 12.02 -12.82
CA ILE A 425 -16.41 11.33 -12.69
C ILE A 425 -16.34 9.92 -13.29
N ASP A 426 -15.64 9.74 -14.40
CA ASP A 426 -15.46 8.42 -15.03
C ASP A 426 -14.67 7.46 -14.13
N THR A 427 -13.59 7.94 -13.51
CA THR A 427 -12.80 7.16 -12.53
C THR A 427 -13.63 6.80 -11.29
N LYS A 428 -14.33 7.78 -10.72
CA LYS A 428 -15.23 7.57 -9.60
C LYS A 428 -16.33 6.56 -9.93
N ALA A 429 -16.92 6.66 -11.12
CA ALA A 429 -17.96 5.74 -11.57
C ALA A 429 -17.45 4.30 -11.69
N ALA A 430 -16.21 4.10 -12.14
CA ALA A 430 -15.58 2.79 -12.19
C ALA A 430 -15.42 2.20 -10.77
N ALA A 431 -14.88 2.97 -9.83
CA ALA A 431 -14.69 2.54 -8.43
C ALA A 431 -16.04 2.15 -7.77
N HIS A 432 -17.06 3.00 -7.90
CA HIS A 432 -18.40 2.74 -7.37
C HIS A 432 -19.03 1.49 -8.00
N THR A 433 -18.91 1.33 -9.32
CA THR A 433 -19.47 0.17 -10.03
C THR A 433 -18.82 -1.14 -9.59
N MET A 434 -17.51 -1.14 -9.35
CA MET A 434 -16.81 -2.31 -8.83
C MET A 434 -17.36 -2.72 -7.46
N LEU A 435 -17.64 -1.75 -6.58
CA LEU A 435 -18.24 -2.00 -5.29
C LEU A 435 -19.66 -2.57 -5.42
N ASP A 436 -20.54 -1.95 -6.23
CA ASP A 436 -21.89 -2.46 -6.51
C ASP A 436 -21.86 -3.90 -7.04
N CYS A 437 -20.96 -4.19 -7.97
CA CYS A 437 -20.80 -5.53 -8.54
C CYS A 437 -20.32 -6.56 -7.50
N LEU A 438 -19.42 -6.17 -6.60
CA LEU A 438 -18.94 -7.05 -5.55
C LEU A 438 -20.05 -7.35 -4.53
N LEU A 439 -20.79 -6.33 -4.10
CA LEU A 439 -21.93 -6.48 -3.19
C LEU A 439 -23.00 -7.40 -3.77
N GLU A 440 -23.37 -7.22 -5.04
CA GLU A 440 -24.32 -8.10 -5.71
C GLU A 440 -23.81 -9.55 -5.81
N SER A 441 -22.53 -9.73 -6.17
CA SER A 441 -21.91 -11.07 -6.23
C SER A 441 -21.91 -11.77 -4.88
N ALA A 442 -21.81 -10.99 -3.79
CA ALA A 442 -21.89 -11.47 -2.42
C ALA A 442 -23.32 -11.67 -1.92
N GLY A 443 -24.35 -11.17 -2.66
CA GLY A 443 -25.72 -11.14 -2.20
C GLY A 443 -25.94 -10.22 -1.00
N CYS A 444 -25.12 -9.18 -0.86
CA CYS A 444 -25.11 -8.22 0.23
C CYS A 444 -25.53 -6.82 -0.25
N THR A 445 -25.94 -6.00 0.71
CA THR A 445 -26.17 -4.57 0.55
C THR A 445 -25.14 -3.77 1.36
N GLU A 446 -25.05 -2.47 1.17
CA GLU A 446 -24.19 -1.59 1.96
C GLU A 446 -24.51 -1.62 3.46
N GLU A 447 -25.76 -1.92 3.83
CA GLU A 447 -26.23 -2.00 5.22
C GLU A 447 -25.69 -3.25 5.94
N ASP A 448 -25.45 -4.35 5.20
CA ASP A 448 -24.94 -5.62 5.72
C ASP A 448 -23.45 -5.53 6.11
N ILE A 449 -22.73 -4.50 5.63
CA ILE A 449 -21.30 -4.33 5.90
C ILE A 449 -21.11 -3.69 7.28
N GLY A 450 -20.54 -4.43 8.19
CA GLY A 450 -20.26 -3.91 9.53
C GLY A 450 -19.11 -2.91 9.54
N HIS A 451 -18.05 -3.15 8.73
CA HIS A 451 -16.88 -2.28 8.69
C HIS A 451 -16.23 -2.16 7.30
N TYR A 452 -15.83 -0.95 6.93
CA TYR A 452 -15.13 -0.60 5.70
C TYR A 452 -13.68 -0.23 6.03
N TYR A 453 -12.74 -0.92 5.42
CA TYR A 453 -11.30 -0.65 5.50
C TYR A 453 -10.84 -0.04 4.18
N LEU A 454 -10.29 1.16 4.24
CA LEU A 454 -9.86 1.92 3.07
C LEU A 454 -8.34 2.04 3.06
N SER A 455 -7.71 1.71 1.94
CA SER A 455 -6.27 1.85 1.70
C SER A 455 -6.00 2.55 0.38
N GLY A 456 -4.73 2.89 0.14
CA GLY A 456 -4.27 3.64 -1.01
C GLY A 456 -3.89 5.08 -0.67
N ALA A 457 -3.12 5.71 -1.54
CA ALA A 457 -2.53 7.04 -1.31
C ALA A 457 -3.57 8.12 -0.97
N PHE A 458 -4.74 8.04 -1.59
CA PHE A 458 -5.86 8.94 -1.33
C PHE A 458 -6.42 8.78 0.10
N CYS A 459 -6.61 7.54 0.55
CA CYS A 459 -7.27 7.26 1.84
C CYS A 459 -6.44 7.71 3.05
N ALA A 460 -5.13 7.80 2.88
CA ALA A 460 -4.22 8.24 3.94
C ALA A 460 -4.39 9.74 4.30
N HIS A 461 -4.85 10.58 3.37
CA HIS A 461 -4.87 12.04 3.51
C HIS A 461 -6.21 12.68 3.11
N GLY A 462 -7.12 11.95 2.46
CA GLY A 462 -8.39 12.46 1.94
C GLY A 462 -9.43 12.69 3.02
N ASN A 463 -10.38 13.58 2.72
CA ASN A 463 -11.57 13.82 3.53
C ASN A 463 -12.66 12.81 3.16
N LEU A 464 -12.98 11.92 4.08
CA LEU A 464 -13.99 10.88 3.87
C LEU A 464 -15.38 11.45 3.55
N GLU A 465 -15.79 12.55 4.20
CA GLU A 465 -17.08 13.20 3.91
C GLU A 465 -17.12 13.76 2.48
N SER A 466 -16.00 14.32 2.01
CA SER A 466 -15.89 14.80 0.63
C SER A 466 -15.93 13.63 -0.36
N ALA A 467 -15.28 12.51 -0.06
CA ALA A 467 -15.31 11.31 -0.88
C ALA A 467 -16.72 10.68 -0.97
N ILE A 468 -17.47 10.67 0.12
CA ILE A 468 -18.89 10.28 0.15
C ILE A 468 -19.72 11.28 -0.66
N THR A 469 -19.47 12.58 -0.51
CA THR A 469 -20.19 13.64 -1.25
C THR A 469 -19.99 13.53 -2.76
N VAL A 470 -18.80 13.12 -3.20
CA VAL A 470 -18.51 12.84 -4.62
C VAL A 470 -19.11 11.51 -5.05
N GLY A 471 -19.34 10.57 -4.13
CA GLY A 471 -19.92 9.26 -4.38
C GLY A 471 -18.88 8.19 -4.71
N ILE A 472 -17.65 8.32 -4.18
CA ILE A 472 -16.63 7.26 -4.27
C ILE A 472 -16.98 6.14 -3.29
N PHE A 473 -17.41 6.51 -2.08
CA PHE A 473 -17.77 5.58 -1.01
C PHE A 473 -19.26 5.69 -0.66
N PRO A 474 -19.87 4.63 -0.12
CA PRO A 474 -21.23 4.63 0.39
C PRO A 474 -21.49 5.69 1.47
N ASP A 475 -22.72 6.15 1.57
CA ASP A 475 -23.15 7.10 2.61
C ASP A 475 -23.63 6.35 3.87
N VAL A 476 -22.70 5.72 4.56
CA VAL A 476 -22.92 5.03 5.84
C VAL A 476 -22.26 5.81 6.99
N PRO A 477 -22.59 5.49 8.26
CA PRO A 477 -21.98 6.16 9.41
C PRO A 477 -20.43 6.12 9.37
N LEU A 478 -19.80 7.27 9.62
CA LEU A 478 -18.34 7.43 9.51
C LEU A 478 -17.56 6.49 10.44
N GLU A 479 -18.18 6.06 11.56
CA GLU A 479 -17.60 5.13 12.52
C GLU A 479 -17.39 3.71 11.93
N ARG A 480 -18.07 3.38 10.82
CA ARG A 480 -17.85 2.13 10.09
C ARG A 480 -16.61 2.16 9.21
N TYR A 481 -15.95 3.30 9.06
CA TYR A 481 -14.78 3.44 8.22
C TYR A 481 -13.49 3.43 9.03
N THR A 482 -12.48 2.75 8.51
CA THR A 482 -11.07 2.86 8.97
C THR A 482 -10.19 3.11 7.76
N ALA A 483 -9.53 4.26 7.74
CA ALA A 483 -8.49 4.55 6.75
C ALA A 483 -7.15 3.98 7.22
N LEU A 484 -6.48 3.23 6.33
CA LEU A 484 -5.16 2.64 6.52
C LEU A 484 -4.13 3.48 5.76
N ARG A 485 -2.95 3.66 6.34
CA ARG A 485 -1.90 4.47 5.72
C ARG A 485 -1.31 3.75 4.50
N ASN A 486 -0.83 2.54 4.70
CA ASN A 486 -0.29 1.65 3.67
C ASN A 486 -0.48 0.21 4.14
N SER A 487 -1.57 -0.41 3.70
CA SER A 487 -1.92 -1.77 4.13
C SER A 487 -0.94 -2.81 3.62
N SER A 488 -0.37 -2.60 2.44
CA SER A 488 0.63 -3.47 1.82
C SER A 488 1.91 -3.55 2.66
N LEU A 489 2.50 -2.39 2.99
CA LEU A 489 3.72 -2.29 3.79
C LEU A 489 3.52 -2.79 5.23
N ASP A 490 2.44 -2.36 5.87
CA ASP A 490 2.14 -2.73 7.26
C ASP A 490 1.80 -4.22 7.39
N GLY A 491 1.16 -4.82 6.37
CA GLY A 491 0.92 -6.25 6.30
C GLY A 491 2.22 -7.06 6.10
N ALA A 492 3.13 -6.57 5.24
CA ALA A 492 4.46 -7.16 5.09
C ALA A 492 5.24 -7.12 6.42
N ARG A 493 5.18 -6.00 7.15
CA ARG A 493 5.76 -5.87 8.49
C ARG A 493 5.10 -6.80 9.50
N THR A 494 3.79 -6.99 9.42
CA THR A 494 3.06 -7.91 10.30
C THR A 494 3.55 -9.34 10.14
N LEU A 495 3.73 -9.81 8.92
CA LEU A 495 4.31 -11.14 8.66
C LEU A 495 5.77 -11.22 9.13
N LEU A 496 6.56 -10.18 8.87
CA LEU A 496 7.96 -10.12 9.29
C LEU A 496 8.10 -10.36 10.81
N LEU A 497 7.17 -9.83 11.60
CA LEU A 497 7.18 -9.89 13.06
C LEU A 497 6.39 -11.05 13.66
N ASP A 498 5.52 -11.71 12.89
CA ASP A 498 4.68 -12.84 13.36
C ASP A 498 4.58 -13.91 12.27
N ARG A 499 5.46 -14.92 12.35
CA ARG A 499 5.49 -16.05 11.40
C ARG A 499 4.22 -16.92 11.42
N ASN A 500 3.41 -16.85 12.48
CA ASN A 500 2.16 -17.61 12.54
C ASN A 500 1.16 -17.09 11.48
N ARG A 501 1.36 -15.88 10.97
CA ARG A 501 0.59 -15.32 9.85
C ARG A 501 0.76 -16.10 8.53
N MET A 502 1.76 -16.97 8.42
CA MET A 502 1.88 -17.89 7.28
C MET A 502 0.67 -18.83 7.16
N GLU A 503 0.06 -19.21 8.28
CA GLU A 503 -1.18 -20.00 8.28
C GLU A 503 -2.37 -19.19 7.74
N ASP A 504 -2.45 -17.89 8.12
CA ASP A 504 -3.47 -16.99 7.60
C ASP A 504 -3.33 -16.78 6.09
N ILE A 505 -2.12 -16.58 5.62
CA ILE A 505 -1.83 -16.44 4.19
C ILE A 505 -2.32 -17.68 3.43
N ARG A 506 -2.03 -18.87 3.93
CA ARG A 506 -2.51 -20.13 3.33
C ARG A 506 -4.04 -20.18 3.31
N TYR A 507 -4.67 -19.87 4.44
CA TYR A 507 -6.13 -19.81 4.54
C TYR A 507 -6.74 -18.84 3.53
N LEU A 508 -6.23 -17.61 3.44
CA LEU A 508 -6.73 -16.59 2.51
C LEU A 508 -6.62 -17.04 1.05
N ARG A 509 -5.50 -17.63 0.68
CA ARG A 509 -5.29 -18.14 -0.70
C ARG A 509 -6.25 -19.27 -1.08
N GLU A 510 -6.60 -20.12 -0.13
CA GLU A 510 -7.50 -21.26 -0.35
C GLU A 510 -8.98 -20.87 -0.31
N ASN A 511 -9.34 -19.77 0.38
CA ASN A 511 -10.74 -19.44 0.69
C ASN A 511 -11.23 -18.13 0.07
N VAL A 512 -10.38 -17.31 -0.57
CA VAL A 512 -10.82 -16.12 -1.28
C VAL A 512 -11.13 -16.47 -2.73
N PHE A 513 -12.38 -16.21 -3.15
CA PHE A 513 -12.83 -16.41 -4.52
C PHE A 513 -12.76 -15.10 -5.30
N SER A 514 -12.20 -15.14 -6.51
CA SER A 514 -12.08 -13.96 -7.37
C SER A 514 -13.30 -13.78 -8.27
N VAL A 515 -13.82 -12.54 -8.32
CA VAL A 515 -14.88 -12.10 -9.24
C VAL A 515 -14.26 -11.26 -10.35
N GLN A 516 -14.65 -11.54 -11.60
CA GLN A 516 -14.23 -10.74 -12.76
C GLN A 516 -15.32 -9.75 -13.13
N PHE A 517 -15.20 -8.49 -12.73
CA PHE A 517 -16.19 -7.44 -12.98
C PHE A 517 -16.46 -7.23 -14.48
N ALA A 518 -15.42 -7.27 -15.31
CA ALA A 518 -15.57 -7.09 -16.76
C ALA A 518 -16.44 -8.16 -17.45
N SER A 519 -16.67 -9.30 -16.80
CA SER A 519 -17.54 -10.36 -17.32
C SER A 519 -19.03 -10.19 -16.97
N MET A 520 -19.36 -9.21 -16.13
CA MET A 520 -20.74 -8.94 -15.73
C MET A 520 -21.49 -8.20 -16.85
N PRO A 521 -22.65 -8.72 -17.31
CA PRO A 521 -23.32 -8.22 -18.53
C PRO A 521 -23.74 -6.76 -18.46
N ASP A 522 -24.05 -6.24 -17.27
CA ASP A 522 -24.56 -4.89 -17.02
C ASP A 522 -23.53 -3.92 -16.41
N PHE A 523 -22.25 -4.32 -16.32
CA PHE A 523 -21.18 -3.49 -15.77
C PHE A 523 -21.13 -2.08 -16.38
N LEU A 524 -21.18 -1.97 -17.72
CA LEU A 524 -21.17 -0.68 -18.42
C LEU A 524 -22.43 0.15 -18.15
N ILE A 525 -23.59 -0.47 -17.99
CA ILE A 525 -24.86 0.22 -17.68
C ILE A 525 -24.79 0.81 -16.27
N ARG A 526 -24.30 0.06 -15.30
CA ARG A 526 -24.09 0.52 -13.92
C ARG A 526 -23.08 1.66 -13.87
N MET A 527 -22.00 1.56 -14.62
CA MET A 527 -21.00 2.60 -14.72
C MET A 527 -21.61 3.92 -15.26
N GLN A 528 -22.53 3.87 -16.24
CA GLN A 528 -23.23 5.06 -16.72
C GLN A 528 -24.15 5.66 -15.63
N ALA A 529 -24.82 4.84 -14.84
CA ALA A 529 -25.66 5.29 -13.72
C ALA A 529 -24.83 5.95 -12.60
N ALA A 530 -23.59 5.51 -12.41
CA ALA A 530 -22.66 6.05 -11.42
C ALA A 530 -21.93 7.33 -11.88
N LYS A 531 -22.09 7.79 -13.13
CA LYS A 531 -21.48 9.04 -13.67
C LYS A 531 -22.17 10.33 -13.21
N PHE A 532 -22.50 10.41 -11.93
CA PHE A 532 -23.17 11.56 -11.31
C PHE A 532 -22.57 11.83 -9.92
N ILE A 533 -22.68 13.03 -9.40
CA ILE A 533 -22.15 13.43 -8.10
C ILE A 533 -23.31 13.64 -7.10
N PRO A 534 -23.49 12.80 -6.09
CA PRO A 534 -22.81 11.50 -5.85
C PRO A 534 -23.29 10.38 -6.77
N HIS A 535 -24.57 10.29 -7.09
CA HIS A 535 -25.21 9.21 -7.85
C HIS A 535 -26.56 9.66 -8.40
N THR A 536 -27.10 8.99 -9.44
CA THR A 536 -28.47 9.25 -9.94
C THR A 536 -29.54 8.98 -8.88
N ASP A 537 -29.32 7.94 -8.08
CA ASP A 537 -30.20 7.62 -6.95
C ASP A 537 -29.70 8.29 -5.67
N MET A 538 -30.32 9.43 -5.34
CA MET A 538 -29.97 10.19 -4.14
C MET A 538 -30.44 9.56 -2.82
N GLU A 539 -31.28 8.53 -2.86
CA GLU A 539 -31.69 7.80 -1.65
C GLU A 539 -30.53 6.96 -1.09
N LYS A 540 -29.57 6.56 -1.94
CA LYS A 540 -28.31 5.94 -1.49
C LYS A 540 -27.38 6.91 -0.74
N TYR A 541 -27.62 8.23 -0.82
CA TYR A 541 -26.77 9.26 -0.23
C TYR A 541 -27.58 10.23 0.65
N PRO A 542 -28.20 9.76 1.74
CA PRO A 542 -29.12 10.55 2.54
C PRO A 542 -28.46 11.75 3.25
N THR A 543 -27.19 11.63 3.68
CA THR A 543 -26.50 12.73 4.34
C THR A 543 -26.11 13.81 3.34
N VAL A 544 -25.71 13.44 2.13
CA VAL A 544 -25.39 14.37 1.03
C VAL A 544 -26.67 15.09 0.56
N LYS A 545 -27.79 14.35 0.39
CA LYS A 545 -29.08 14.90 0.03
C LYS A 545 -29.52 15.98 1.04
N ARG A 546 -29.42 15.68 2.33
CA ARG A 546 -29.73 16.65 3.39
C ARG A 546 -28.84 17.91 3.34
N LYS A 547 -27.51 17.75 3.14
CA LYS A 547 -26.57 18.87 3.02
C LYS A 547 -26.93 19.79 1.84
N LEU A 548 -27.33 19.23 0.70
CA LEU A 548 -27.79 20.00 -0.47
C LEU A 548 -29.09 20.77 -0.17
N GLU A 549 -30.09 20.13 0.41
CA GLU A 549 -31.36 20.77 0.79
C GLU A 549 -31.17 21.90 1.82
N GLU A 550 -30.24 21.76 2.76
CA GLU A 550 -29.94 22.80 3.76
C GLU A 550 -29.27 24.02 3.11
N LYS A 551 -28.40 23.82 2.11
CA LYS A 551 -27.77 24.93 1.37
C LYS A 551 -28.77 25.65 0.45
N ASP A 552 -29.63 24.92 -0.25
CA ASP A 552 -30.68 25.52 -1.08
C ASP A 552 -31.60 26.42 -0.26
N ARG A 553 -31.94 26.03 0.99
CA ARG A 553 -32.75 26.85 1.90
C ARG A 553 -32.05 28.14 2.39
N LYS A 554 -30.71 28.16 2.43
CA LYS A 554 -29.94 29.35 2.82
C LYS A 554 -29.82 30.37 1.68
N HIS A 555 -29.96 29.90 0.44
CA HIS A 555 -29.89 30.75 -0.74
C HIS A 555 -31.27 31.28 -1.23
N MET A 556 -32.40 30.77 -0.67
CA MET A 556 -33.74 31.33 -0.82
C MET A 556 -34.03 32.42 0.22
#